data_945eff0fe1ff2671a8a84e029beb2319
#
_entry.id   945eff0fe1ff2671a8a84e029beb2319
#
_cell.length_a   1.000
_cell.length_b   1.000
_cell.length_c   1.000
_cell.angle_alpha   90.00
_cell.angle_beta   90.00
_cell.angle_gamma   90.00
#
_symmetry.space_group_name_H-M   'P 1'
#
loop_
_entity.id
_entity.type
_entity.pdbx_description
1 polymer ?
#
loop_
_entity_poly.entity_id
_entity_poly.type
_entity_poly.pdbx_seq_one_letter_code
_entity_poly.pdbx_strand_id
1 'polypeptide(L)'
;VPSRIGSYWLNDFDGDTEIDVVAVDHQNRQVFAGECKFHAKPVDAPVYFALKEKVDNTAEIHKAFPGYDVLFGVFSKSGFTQRMLDTAKENNRLLLINEDHLA
;
A
#
# COMPACT_ATOMS: atom_id res chain seq x y z
N VAL A 1 21.16 -1.55 -6.47
CA VAL A 1 20.72 -2.18 -5.26
C VAL A 1 19.50 -1.49 -4.74
N PRO A 2 18.47 -2.23 -4.50
CA PRO A 2 17.32 -1.62 -3.89
C PRO A 2 17.69 -1.06 -2.53
N SER A 3 17.08 0.03 -2.22
CA SER A 3 17.24 0.64 -0.93
C SER A 3 16.80 -0.34 0.15
N ARG A 4 17.42 -0.23 1.29
CA ARG A 4 16.96 -1.00 2.42
C ARG A 4 15.58 -0.53 2.81
N ILE A 5 14.68 -1.47 2.93
CA ILE A 5 13.35 -1.20 3.40
C ILE A 5 13.21 -1.84 4.77
N GLY A 6 13.05 -1.00 5.77
CA GLY A 6 12.69 -1.47 7.09
C GLY A 6 11.19 -1.75 7.11
N SER A 7 10.80 -2.90 7.61
CA SER A 7 9.40 -3.29 7.63
C SER A 7 8.78 -3.04 8.98
N TYR A 8 7.60 -2.47 8.97
CA TYR A 8 6.76 -2.33 10.14
C TYR A 8 5.46 -3.07 9.88
N TRP A 9 5.09 -3.93 10.79
CA TRP A 9 3.81 -4.63 10.69
C TRP A 9 2.76 -3.86 11.47
N LEU A 10 1.50 -4.12 11.20
CA LEU A 10 0.40 -3.39 11.81
C LEU A 10 0.48 -3.32 13.33
N ASN A 11 0.95 -4.37 13.94
CA ASN A 11 1.04 -4.42 15.40
C ASN A 11 2.18 -3.58 15.97
N ASP A 12 3.04 -3.02 15.13
CA ASP A 12 4.05 -2.07 15.58
C ASP A 12 3.44 -0.70 15.81
N PHE A 13 2.25 -0.49 15.29
CA PHE A 13 1.45 0.69 15.56
C PHE A 13 0.28 0.24 16.42
N ASP A 14 -0.26 1.11 17.21
CA ASP A 14 -1.28 0.81 18.20
C ASP A 14 -2.51 0.10 17.67
N GLY A 15 -2.40 -1.09 17.28
CA GLY A 15 -3.45 -2.07 17.22
C GLY A 15 -4.67 -1.86 16.33
N ASP A 16 -5.01 -0.65 15.95
CA ASP A 16 -6.27 -0.39 15.27
C ASP A 16 -6.16 -0.13 13.78
N THR A 17 -4.97 -0.22 13.22
CA THR A 17 -4.85 -0.02 11.79
C THR A 17 -5.19 -1.32 11.07
N GLU A 18 -5.89 -1.19 9.95
CA GLU A 18 -6.25 -2.33 9.12
C GLU A 18 -5.40 -2.39 7.85
N ILE A 19 -4.19 -1.83 7.90
CA ILE A 19 -3.26 -1.86 6.78
C ILE A 19 -2.44 -3.15 6.87
N ASP A 20 -2.46 -3.95 5.82
CA ASP A 20 -1.83 -5.27 5.84
C ASP A 20 -0.31 -5.21 5.89
N VAL A 21 0.28 -4.25 5.19
CA VAL A 21 1.74 -4.12 5.11
C VAL A 21 2.12 -2.66 5.23
N VAL A 22 3.12 -2.39 6.07
CA VAL A 22 3.75 -1.07 6.10
C VAL A 22 5.26 -1.30 6.02
N ALA A 23 5.89 -0.71 5.02
CA ALA A 23 7.33 -0.79 4.86
C ALA A 23 7.90 0.61 4.72
N VAL A 24 9.12 0.81 5.19
CA VAL A 24 9.71 2.14 5.20
C VAL A 24 11.07 2.11 4.51
N ASP A 25 11.26 3.04 3.60
CA ASP A 25 12.54 3.29 2.95
C ASP A 25 13.07 4.62 3.47
N HIS A 26 13.97 4.55 4.43
CA HIS A 26 14.53 5.76 5.05
C HIS A 26 15.44 6.52 4.09
N GLN A 27 16.08 5.82 3.19
CA GLN A 27 17.00 6.46 2.25
C GLN A 27 16.27 7.38 1.28
N ASN A 28 15.12 6.96 0.79
CA ASN A 28 14.30 7.74 -0.12
C ASN A 28 13.16 8.49 0.58
N ARG A 29 13.05 8.35 1.88
CA ARG A 29 12.02 8.97 2.71
C ARG A 29 10.64 8.63 2.17
N GLN A 30 10.39 7.35 2.05
CA GLN A 30 9.12 6.83 1.54
C GLN A 30 8.53 5.81 2.50
N VAL A 31 7.22 5.81 2.63
CA VAL A 31 6.47 4.80 3.35
C VAL A 31 5.61 4.07 2.34
N PHE A 32 5.67 2.76 2.35
CA PHE A 32 4.83 1.92 1.50
C PHE A 32 3.71 1.31 2.36
N ALA A 33 2.47 1.53 1.97
CA ALA A 33 1.31 0.95 2.62
C ALA A 33 0.62 0.00 1.65
N GLY A 34 0.44 -1.25 2.04
CA GLY A 34 -0.06 -2.29 1.17
C GLY A 34 -1.33 -2.95 1.67
N GLU A 35 -2.19 -3.32 0.74
CA GLU A 35 -3.40 -4.07 0.99
C GLU A 35 -3.36 -5.35 0.14
N CYS A 36 -3.62 -6.50 0.78
CA CYS A 36 -3.60 -7.79 0.09
C CYS A 36 -5.02 -8.30 -0.11
N LYS A 37 -5.36 -8.59 -1.37
CA LYS A 37 -6.68 -9.10 -1.74
C LYS A 37 -6.53 -10.38 -2.57
N PHE A 38 -6.57 -11.52 -1.89
CA PHE A 38 -6.38 -12.82 -2.51
C PHE A 38 -7.71 -13.58 -2.68
N HIS A 39 -8.69 -12.92 -3.27
CA HIS A 39 -9.98 -13.54 -3.56
C HIS A 39 -10.15 -13.76 -5.06
N ALA A 40 -11.23 -14.42 -5.44
CA ALA A 40 -11.44 -14.87 -6.81
C ALA A 40 -11.74 -13.76 -7.80
N LYS A 41 -12.21 -12.61 -7.33
CA LYS A 41 -12.62 -11.52 -8.20
C LYS A 41 -11.49 -10.52 -8.40
N PRO A 42 -11.39 -9.90 -9.59
CA PRO A 42 -10.45 -8.80 -9.79
C PRO A 42 -10.70 -7.66 -8.80
N VAL A 43 -9.63 -7.03 -8.37
CA VAL A 43 -9.70 -5.96 -7.38
C VAL A 43 -10.05 -4.65 -8.07
N ASP A 44 -11.01 -3.93 -7.50
CA ASP A 44 -11.53 -2.70 -8.07
C ASP A 44 -11.03 -1.46 -7.31
N ALA A 45 -11.19 -0.31 -7.92
CA ALA A 45 -10.69 0.97 -7.42
C ALA A 45 -11.10 1.33 -5.99
N PRO A 46 -12.29 0.99 -5.50
CA PRO A 46 -12.63 1.29 -4.10
C PRO A 46 -11.66 0.76 -3.07
N VAL A 47 -10.94 -0.32 -3.37
CA VAL A 47 -9.94 -0.87 -2.45
C VAL A 47 -8.80 0.13 -2.25
N TYR A 48 -8.36 0.79 -3.31
CA TYR A 48 -7.33 1.81 -3.21
C TYR A 48 -7.80 3.00 -2.36
N PHE A 49 -9.02 3.49 -2.63
CA PHE A 49 -9.52 4.65 -1.89
C PHE A 49 -9.70 4.33 -0.41
N ALA A 50 -10.13 3.11 -0.09
CA ALA A 50 -10.23 2.67 1.30
C ALA A 50 -8.85 2.59 1.97
N LEU A 51 -7.85 2.08 1.26
CA LEU A 51 -6.49 2.01 1.78
C LEU A 51 -5.93 3.41 2.04
N LYS A 52 -6.13 4.32 1.11
CA LYS A 52 -5.68 5.70 1.26
C LYS A 52 -6.32 6.35 2.49
N GLU A 53 -7.61 6.13 2.68
CA GLU A 53 -8.31 6.67 3.85
C GLU A 53 -7.75 6.08 5.15
N LYS A 54 -7.49 4.78 5.18
CA LYS A 54 -6.90 4.14 6.36
C LYS A 54 -5.56 4.77 6.71
N VAL A 55 -4.71 5.01 5.72
CA VAL A 55 -3.40 5.62 5.94
C VAL A 55 -3.56 7.06 6.43
N ASP A 56 -4.44 7.83 5.79
CA ASP A 56 -4.67 9.22 6.19
C ASP A 56 -5.17 9.32 7.63
N ASN A 57 -5.91 8.33 8.09
CA ASN A 57 -6.46 8.29 9.44
C ASN A 57 -5.54 7.63 10.47
N THR A 58 -4.38 7.13 10.05
CA THR A 58 -3.42 6.50 10.96
C THR A 58 -2.38 7.53 11.38
N ALA A 59 -2.67 8.21 12.48
CA ALA A 59 -1.81 9.28 13.00
C ALA A 59 -0.39 8.80 13.29
N GLU A 60 -0.24 7.55 13.71
CA GLU A 60 1.07 6.99 14.07
C GLU A 60 2.03 6.98 12.88
N ILE A 61 1.53 6.72 11.69
CA ILE A 61 2.38 6.75 10.50
C ILE A 61 2.91 8.16 10.27
N HIS A 62 2.03 9.16 10.36
CA HIS A 62 2.42 10.54 10.11
C HIS A 62 3.37 11.07 11.18
N LYS A 63 3.20 10.63 12.42
CA LYS A 63 4.08 11.02 13.51
C LYS A 63 5.45 10.36 13.42
N ALA A 64 5.47 9.09 13.01
CA ALA A 64 6.72 8.33 12.92
C ALA A 64 7.56 8.75 11.73
N PHE A 65 6.93 9.16 10.64
CA PHE A 65 7.62 9.45 9.39
C PHE A 65 7.21 10.82 8.82
N PRO A 66 7.49 11.89 9.55
CA PRO A 66 7.09 13.22 9.08
C PRO A 66 7.84 13.59 7.81
N GLY A 67 7.10 14.09 6.83
CA GLY A 67 7.68 14.50 5.55
C GLY A 67 8.01 13.38 4.59
N TYR A 68 7.69 12.14 4.94
CA TYR A 68 7.88 11.01 4.01
C TYR A 68 6.74 10.98 3.00
N ASP A 69 7.08 10.60 1.77
CA ASP A 69 6.07 10.31 0.76
C ASP A 69 5.45 8.94 1.02
N VAL A 70 4.16 8.82 0.74
CA VAL A 70 3.46 7.55 0.91
C VAL A 70 3.18 6.94 -0.45
N LEU A 71 3.58 5.69 -0.61
CA LEU A 71 3.25 4.87 -1.76
C LEU A 71 2.23 3.83 -1.33
N PHE A 72 1.28 3.55 -2.21
CA PHE A 72 0.23 2.59 -1.95
C PHE A 72 0.41 1.38 -2.85
N GLY A 73 0.24 0.19 -2.30
CA GLY A 73 0.32 -1.03 -3.07
C GLY A 73 -0.91 -1.90 -2.84
N VAL A 74 -1.46 -2.43 -3.93
CA VAL A 74 -2.55 -3.39 -3.83
C VAL A 74 -2.09 -4.69 -4.48
N PHE A 75 -2.09 -5.74 -3.68
CA PHE A 75 -1.68 -7.07 -4.12
C PHE A 75 -2.92 -7.87 -4.44
N SER A 76 -2.98 -8.48 -5.62
CA SER A 76 -4.13 -9.26 -6.06
C SER A 76 -3.70 -10.60 -6.61
N LYS A 77 -4.49 -11.63 -6.32
CA LYS A 77 -4.34 -12.94 -6.94
C LYS A 77 -5.03 -12.98 -8.31
N SER A 78 -6.15 -12.30 -8.44
CA SER A 78 -7.03 -12.41 -9.61
C SER A 78 -6.98 -11.21 -10.55
N GLY A 79 -5.98 -10.34 -10.36
CA GLY A 79 -5.82 -9.18 -11.22
C GLY A 79 -6.66 -7.99 -10.77
N PHE A 80 -6.90 -7.07 -11.70
CA PHE A 80 -7.51 -5.79 -11.40
C PHE A 80 -8.55 -5.44 -12.47
N THR A 81 -9.57 -4.71 -12.05
CA THR A 81 -10.57 -4.21 -13.01
C THR A 81 -9.94 -3.11 -13.87
N GLN A 82 -10.57 -2.83 -15.01
CA GLN A 82 -10.10 -1.74 -15.87
C GLN A 82 -10.13 -0.40 -15.13
N ARG A 83 -11.17 -0.18 -14.32
CA ARG A 83 -11.26 1.03 -13.51
C ARG A 83 -10.08 1.16 -12.55
N MET A 84 -9.65 0.06 -11.93
CA MET A 84 -8.48 0.08 -11.05
C MET A 84 -7.20 0.36 -11.84
N LEU A 85 -7.05 -0.25 -13.01
CA LEU A 85 -5.89 0.00 -13.87
C LEU A 85 -5.83 1.46 -14.29
N ASP A 86 -6.97 2.04 -14.64
CA ASP A 86 -7.04 3.46 -15.01
C ASP A 86 -6.70 4.36 -13.83
N THR A 87 -7.18 3.99 -12.64
CA THR A 87 -6.86 4.73 -11.41
C THR A 87 -5.36 4.75 -11.17
N ALA A 88 -4.69 3.62 -11.36
CA ALA A 88 -3.25 3.54 -11.17
C ALA A 88 -2.47 4.38 -12.19
N LYS A 89 -2.98 4.49 -13.42
CA LYS A 89 -2.35 5.35 -14.43
C LYS A 89 -2.39 6.81 -14.05
N GLU A 90 -3.41 7.23 -13.32
CA GLU A 90 -3.59 8.61 -12.90
C GLU A 90 -2.93 8.90 -11.55
N ASN A 91 -2.43 7.88 -10.86
CA ASN A 91 -1.87 8.02 -9.52
C ASN A 91 -0.52 7.31 -9.46
N ASN A 92 0.54 8.06 -9.71
CA ASN A 92 1.89 7.49 -9.75
C ASN A 92 2.36 6.93 -8.40
N ARG A 93 1.60 7.13 -7.34
CA ARG A 93 1.90 6.56 -6.04
C ARG A 93 1.13 5.28 -5.75
N LEU A 94 0.33 4.80 -6.71
CA LEU A 94 -0.40 3.55 -6.59
C LEU A 94 0.28 2.48 -7.44
N LEU A 95 0.69 1.41 -6.78
CA LEU A 95 1.31 0.25 -7.42
C LEU A 95 0.35 -0.93 -7.37
N LEU A 96 0.14 -1.57 -8.50
CA LEU A 96 -0.72 -2.75 -8.59
C LEU A 96 0.17 -3.97 -8.82
N ILE A 97 0.11 -4.92 -7.91
CA ILE A 97 0.99 -6.09 -7.93
C ILE A 97 0.14 -7.34 -8.06
N ASN A 98 0.26 -8.00 -9.17
CA ASN A 98 -0.43 -9.27 -9.41
C ASN A 98 0.42 -10.41 -8.86
N GLU A 99 -0.22 -11.50 -8.45
CA GLU A 99 0.46 -12.69 -7.95
C GLU A 99 1.56 -13.16 -8.91
N ASP A 100 1.33 -13.08 -10.21
CA ASP A 100 2.29 -13.50 -11.20
C ASP A 100 3.61 -12.72 -11.14
N HIS A 101 3.56 -11.50 -10.63
CA HIS A 101 4.75 -10.66 -10.50
C HIS A 101 5.58 -11.01 -9.27
N LEU A 102 5.05 -11.84 -8.40
CA LEU A 102 5.73 -12.25 -7.18
C LEU A 102 6.49 -13.56 -7.34
N ALA A 103 6.28 -14.23 -8.44
CA ALA A 103 6.87 -15.54 -8.69
C ALA A 103 8.36 -15.46 -9.06
#